data_a53c2c37992410ba5d13cf8558f5b6fe
#
_entry.id   a53c2c37992410ba5d13cf8558f5b6fe
#
_cell.length_a   1.000
_cell.length_b   1.000
_cell.length_c   1.000
_cell.angle_alpha   90.00
_cell.angle_beta   90.00
_cell.angle_gamma   90.00
#
_symmetry.space_group_name_H-M   'P 1'
#
loop_
_entity.id
_entity.type
_entity.pdbx_description
1 polymer ?
#
loop_
_entity_poly.entity_id
_entity_poly.type
_entity_poly.pdbx_seq_one_letter_code
_entity_poly.pdbx_strand_id
1 'polypeptide(L)'
;MTVGDLAYLPRERRFAAVLNRFDWVEAEKQDGGGKAPYQRRRTALRFEQVAGARVRNISLKDKRRVLNLLAVQFEKAGDDDPGGQISLIFAGDAQIVLDVAFIEAELRDLGGVWSTGSKPDHADET
;
A
#
# COMPACT_ATOMS: atom_id res chain seq x y z
N MET A 1 6.03 -5.81 1.70
CA MET A 1 6.89 -4.75 1.17
C MET A 1 8.10 -4.56 2.07
N THR A 2 9.05 -3.81 1.61
CA THR A 2 10.19 -3.45 2.43
C THR A 2 10.17 -1.96 2.66
N VAL A 3 10.98 -1.50 3.61
CA VAL A 3 11.13 -0.07 3.85
C VAL A 3 11.57 0.65 2.57
N GLY A 4 12.38 0.00 1.75
CA GLY A 4 12.83 0.59 0.51
C GLY A 4 11.73 0.82 -0.52
N ASP A 5 10.57 0.23 -0.31
CA ASP A 5 9.43 0.43 -1.20
C ASP A 5 8.59 1.64 -0.83
N LEU A 6 9.00 2.39 0.17
CA LEU A 6 8.29 3.59 0.62
C LEU A 6 8.97 4.83 0.08
N ALA A 7 8.19 5.84 -0.24
CA ALA A 7 8.73 7.11 -0.68
C ALA A 7 7.88 8.24 -0.12
N TYR A 8 8.53 9.18 0.55
CA TYR A 8 7.86 10.39 1.00
C TYR A 8 8.48 11.55 0.25
N LEU A 9 7.65 12.30 -0.44
CA LEU A 9 8.05 13.41 -1.28
C LEU A 9 7.41 14.67 -0.75
N PRO A 10 8.05 15.32 0.24
CA PRO A 10 7.39 16.44 0.91
C PRO A 10 7.14 17.63 -0.01
N ARG A 11 7.99 17.85 -0.99
CA ARG A 11 7.73 18.98 -1.89
C ARG A 11 6.50 18.76 -2.73
N GLU A 12 6.24 17.52 -3.12
CA GLU A 12 5.04 17.17 -3.86
C GLU A 12 3.87 16.90 -2.95
N ARG A 13 4.09 16.90 -1.64
CA ARG A 13 3.07 16.57 -0.67
C ARG A 13 2.48 15.20 -0.96
N ARG A 14 3.35 14.23 -1.17
CA ARG A 14 2.94 12.90 -1.62
C ARG A 14 3.66 11.84 -0.82
N PHE A 15 2.95 10.77 -0.52
CA PHE A 15 3.53 9.57 0.04
C PHE A 15 3.14 8.40 -0.84
N ALA A 16 4.09 7.55 -1.14
CA ALA A 16 3.84 6.41 -2.01
C ALA A 16 4.47 5.16 -1.44
N ALA A 17 3.87 4.04 -1.73
CA ALA A 17 4.40 2.74 -1.33
C ALA A 17 4.11 1.76 -2.44
N VAL A 18 5.06 0.85 -2.67
CA VAL A 18 4.84 -0.25 -3.62
C VAL A 18 4.71 -1.51 -2.79
N LEU A 19 3.63 -2.20 -2.96
CA LEU A 19 3.36 -3.40 -2.18
C LEU A 19 2.88 -4.52 -3.08
N ASN A 20 3.00 -5.71 -2.57
CA ASN A 20 2.42 -6.87 -3.21
C ASN A 20 1.13 -7.18 -2.48
N ARG A 21 0.06 -7.37 -3.21
CA ARG A 21 -1.19 -7.74 -2.58
C ARG A 21 -1.74 -8.96 -3.26
N PHE A 22 -2.45 -9.76 -2.49
CA PHE A 22 -3.14 -10.88 -3.04
C PHE A 22 -4.48 -10.41 -3.58
N ASP A 23 -4.97 -11.14 -4.55
CA ASP A 23 -6.29 -10.87 -5.09
C ASP A 23 -7.30 -11.63 -4.24
N TRP A 24 -7.68 -11.03 -3.14
CA TRP A 24 -8.55 -11.70 -2.17
C TRP A 24 -9.93 -12.00 -2.74
N VAL A 25 -10.43 -11.10 -3.55
CA VAL A 25 -11.75 -11.32 -4.12
C VAL A 25 -11.75 -12.54 -5.00
N GLU A 26 -10.71 -12.64 -5.83
CA GLU A 26 -10.61 -13.79 -6.69
C GLU A 26 -10.49 -15.08 -5.91
N ALA A 27 -9.70 -15.05 -4.87
CA ALA A 27 -9.52 -16.24 -4.07
C ALA A 27 -10.81 -16.65 -3.40
N GLU A 28 -11.59 -15.70 -2.94
CA GLU A 28 -12.84 -16.04 -2.30
C GLU A 28 -13.82 -16.64 -3.26
N LYS A 29 -13.87 -16.14 -4.46
CA LYS A 29 -14.77 -16.72 -5.42
C LYS A 29 -14.44 -18.14 -5.75
N GLN A 30 -13.21 -18.52 -5.59
CA GLN A 30 -12.79 -19.83 -5.95
C GLN A 30 -12.60 -20.73 -4.76
N ASP A 31 -13.11 -20.32 -3.64
CA ASP A 31 -12.78 -21.05 -2.47
C ASP A 31 -13.37 -22.41 -2.48
N GLY A 32 -14.45 -22.62 -3.12
CA GLY A 32 -14.96 -23.94 -3.20
C GLY A 32 -13.96 -24.87 -3.78
N GLY A 33 -13.24 -24.40 -4.75
CA GLY A 33 -12.19 -25.18 -5.29
C GLY A 33 -11.01 -25.25 -4.39
N GLY A 34 -10.84 -24.28 -3.60
CA GLY A 34 -9.73 -24.28 -2.70
C GLY A 34 -8.41 -24.36 -3.36
N LYS A 35 -8.36 -24.30 -4.63
CA LYS A 35 -7.14 -24.39 -5.31
C LYS A 35 -6.89 -23.22 -6.13
N ALA A 36 -7.49 -22.10 -5.84
CA ALA A 36 -7.23 -20.92 -6.60
C ALA A 36 -5.76 -20.66 -6.61
N PRO A 37 -5.17 -20.44 -7.75
CA PRO A 37 -3.79 -20.05 -7.78
C PRO A 37 -3.66 -18.72 -7.13
N TYR A 38 -2.68 -18.59 -6.29
CA TYR A 38 -2.44 -17.31 -5.67
C TYR A 38 -1.93 -16.36 -6.72
N GLN A 39 -2.51 -15.18 -6.74
CA GLN A 39 -2.08 -14.14 -7.63
C GLN A 39 -1.61 -12.98 -6.82
N ARG A 40 -0.46 -12.47 -7.15
CA ARG A 40 0.11 -11.33 -6.47
C ARG A 40 0.18 -10.20 -7.46
N ARG A 41 -0.20 -9.03 -6.99
CA ARG A 41 -0.09 -7.83 -7.80
C ARG A 41 0.86 -6.88 -7.13
N ARG A 42 1.78 -6.36 -7.91
CA ARG A 42 2.56 -5.24 -7.42
C ARG A 42 1.68 -4.02 -7.62
N THR A 43 1.50 -3.28 -6.55
CA THR A 43 0.54 -2.20 -6.53
C THR A 43 1.20 -0.99 -5.93
N ALA A 44 1.03 0.15 -6.58
CA ALA A 44 1.47 1.42 -6.04
C ALA A 44 0.30 2.05 -5.31
N LEU A 45 0.53 2.38 -4.05
CA LEU A 45 -0.43 3.11 -3.25
C LEU A 45 0.11 4.52 -3.09
N ARG A 46 -0.69 5.52 -3.42
CA ARG A 46 -0.22 6.88 -3.39
C ARG A 46 -1.24 7.74 -2.67
N PHE A 47 -0.75 8.55 -1.76
CA PHE A 47 -1.57 9.54 -1.08
C PHE A 47 -1.04 10.92 -1.43
N GLU A 48 -1.95 11.79 -1.83
CA GLU A 48 -1.64 13.18 -2.11
C GLU A 48 -2.05 14.06 -0.93
N GLN A 49 -1.74 15.32 -1.01
CA GLN A 49 -2.14 16.30 0.00
C GLN A 49 -1.56 15.98 1.38
N VAL A 50 -0.38 15.38 1.41
CA VAL A 50 0.27 14.98 2.65
C VAL A 50 1.05 16.17 3.19
N ALA A 51 0.65 16.65 4.36
CA ALA A 51 1.30 17.78 5.00
C ALA A 51 2.44 17.33 5.90
N GLY A 52 2.41 16.11 6.36
CA GLY A 52 3.47 15.59 7.21
C GLY A 52 3.35 14.10 7.36
N ALA A 53 4.44 13.48 7.79
CA ALA A 53 4.48 12.04 7.97
C ALA A 53 5.29 11.74 9.23
N ARG A 54 4.82 10.77 9.99
CA ARG A 54 5.49 10.31 11.20
C ARG A 54 5.57 8.81 11.16
N VAL A 55 6.66 8.26 11.68
CA VAL A 55 6.83 6.82 11.73
C VAL A 55 7.00 6.38 13.17
N ARG A 56 6.62 5.14 13.42
CA ARG A 56 6.75 4.55 14.73
C ARG A 56 7.27 3.15 14.55
N ASN A 57 8.35 2.83 15.27
CA ASN A 57 8.97 1.52 15.24
C ASN A 57 9.44 1.09 13.85
N ILE A 58 9.84 2.04 13.03
CA ILE A 58 10.40 1.76 11.72
C ILE A 58 11.68 2.57 11.58
N SER A 59 12.76 1.88 11.29
CA SER A 59 14.00 2.56 10.96
C SER A 59 14.04 2.73 9.45
N LEU A 60 13.97 3.97 9.01
CA LEU A 60 13.96 4.24 7.57
C LEU A 60 15.30 3.99 6.93
N LYS A 61 16.34 3.80 7.73
CA LYS A 61 17.65 3.49 7.19
C LYS A 61 17.78 2.03 6.80
N ASP A 62 16.98 1.16 7.38
CA ASP A 62 17.06 -0.26 7.09
C ASP A 62 16.13 -0.58 5.93
N LYS A 63 16.62 -0.37 4.72
CA LYS A 63 15.80 -0.49 3.54
C LYS A 63 15.33 -1.90 3.24
N ARG A 64 16.00 -2.89 3.84
CA ARG A 64 15.62 -4.27 3.58
C ARG A 64 14.61 -4.82 4.56
N ARG A 65 14.29 -4.06 5.60
CA ARG A 65 13.33 -4.55 6.58
C ARG A 65 12.00 -4.78 5.91
N VAL A 66 11.41 -5.94 6.17
CA VAL A 66 10.11 -6.31 5.62
C VAL A 66 9.02 -5.71 6.49
N LEU A 67 8.03 -5.11 5.85
CA LEU A 67 6.88 -4.54 6.52
C LEU A 67 5.64 -5.24 6.00
N ASN A 68 4.82 -5.72 6.92
CA ASN A 68 3.57 -6.38 6.58
C ASN A 68 2.42 -5.46 6.89
N LEU A 69 1.82 -4.91 5.87
CA LEU A 69 0.72 -3.96 6.04
C LEU A 69 -0.53 -4.72 6.46
N LEU A 70 -1.08 -4.33 7.59
CA LEU A 70 -2.27 -4.97 8.13
C LEU A 70 -3.52 -4.15 7.87
N ALA A 71 -3.42 -2.83 7.89
CA ALA A 71 -4.60 -2.00 7.76
C ALA A 71 -4.21 -0.59 7.35
N VAL A 72 -5.13 0.08 6.70
CA VAL A 72 -5.04 1.51 6.42
C VAL A 72 -6.30 2.12 7.01
N GLN A 73 -6.14 3.10 7.87
CA GLN A 73 -7.26 3.71 8.58
C GLN A 73 -7.22 5.22 8.38
N PHE A 74 -8.39 5.81 8.34
CA PHE A 74 -8.50 7.24 8.23
C PHE A 74 -9.29 7.78 9.40
N GLU A 75 -8.77 8.83 10.00
CA GLU A 75 -9.44 9.49 11.11
C GLU A 75 -9.62 10.96 10.75
N LYS A 76 -10.85 11.42 10.76
CA LYS A 76 -11.13 12.81 10.38
C LYS A 76 -10.63 13.75 11.47
N ALA A 77 -10.18 14.92 11.03
CA ALA A 77 -9.75 15.94 11.96
C ALA A 77 -10.93 16.54 12.72
N GLY A 78 -12.07 16.69 12.05
CA GLY A 78 -13.26 17.23 12.67
C GLY A 78 -14.43 17.12 11.73
N ASP A 79 -15.62 17.50 12.19
CA ASP A 79 -16.81 17.29 11.38
C ASP A 79 -16.79 18.13 10.11
N ASP A 80 -16.31 19.37 10.20
CA ASP A 80 -16.31 20.26 9.07
C ASP A 80 -14.95 20.35 8.38
N ASP A 81 -13.99 19.58 8.85
CA ASP A 81 -12.63 19.62 8.31
C ASP A 81 -12.45 18.44 7.38
N PRO A 82 -12.12 18.66 6.11
CA PRO A 82 -11.91 17.54 5.21
C PRO A 82 -10.59 16.80 5.47
N GLY A 83 -9.73 17.34 6.28
CA GLY A 83 -8.45 16.72 6.57
C GLY A 83 -8.52 15.71 7.67
N GLY A 84 -7.38 15.15 7.97
CA GLY A 84 -7.27 14.15 9.03
C GLY A 84 -5.96 13.43 8.94
N GLN A 85 -5.97 12.21 9.45
CA GLN A 85 -4.78 11.38 9.51
C GLN A 85 -5.06 10.05 8.85
N ILE A 86 -4.11 9.60 8.05
CA ILE A 86 -4.14 8.27 7.48
C ILE A 86 -3.08 7.46 8.19
N SER A 87 -3.46 6.33 8.75
CA SER A 87 -2.54 5.47 9.47
C SER A 87 -2.33 4.19 8.68
N LEU A 88 -1.08 3.89 8.38
CA LEU A 88 -0.71 2.62 7.81
C LEU A 88 -0.17 1.78 8.94
N ILE A 89 -0.85 0.70 9.23
CA ILE A 89 -0.56 -0.13 10.40
C ILE A 89 0.09 -1.41 9.91
N PHE A 90 1.28 -1.68 10.44
CA PHE A 90 2.06 -2.85 10.06
C PHE A 90 2.20 -3.79 11.25
N ALA A 91 2.49 -5.03 10.96
CA ALA A 91 2.77 -5.99 12.02
C ALA A 91 3.97 -5.53 12.84
N GLY A 92 3.99 -5.92 14.12
CA GLY A 92 5.11 -5.58 15.00
C GLY A 92 5.03 -4.18 15.56
N ASP A 93 3.82 -3.64 15.70
CA ASP A 93 3.61 -2.31 16.25
C ASP A 93 4.27 -1.20 15.43
N ALA A 94 4.51 -1.45 14.16
CA ALA A 94 5.05 -0.44 13.28
C ALA A 94 3.91 0.35 12.65
N GLN A 95 4.13 1.63 12.44
CA GLN A 95 3.06 2.47 11.96
C GLN A 95 3.62 3.68 11.24
N ILE A 96 2.92 4.12 10.20
CA ILE A 96 3.18 5.38 9.55
C ILE A 96 1.90 6.18 9.60
N VAL A 97 1.99 7.42 10.07
CA VAL A 97 0.83 8.31 10.15
C VAL A 97 1.08 9.49 9.24
N LEU A 98 0.14 9.72 8.35
CA LEU A 98 0.20 10.82 7.40
C LEU A 98 -0.86 11.85 7.77
N ASP A 99 -0.45 13.10 7.87
CA ASP A 99 -1.40 14.19 8.05
C ASP A 99 -1.78 14.71 6.67
N VAL A 100 -3.05 14.72 6.35
CA VAL A 100 -3.50 15.09 5.01
C VAL A 100 -4.50 16.22 5.10
N ALA A 101 -4.46 17.12 4.11
CA ALA A 101 -5.43 18.21 4.02
C ALA A 101 -6.81 17.68 3.64
N PHE A 102 -6.84 16.64 2.85
CA PHE A 102 -8.06 15.89 2.56
C PHE A 102 -7.61 14.57 1.94
N ILE A 103 -8.51 13.61 1.86
CA ILE A 103 -8.12 12.31 1.34
C ILE A 103 -8.10 12.35 -0.16
N GLU A 104 -6.95 12.03 -0.71
CA GLU A 104 -6.81 11.82 -2.14
C GLU A 104 -5.82 10.67 -2.29
N ALA A 105 -6.32 9.52 -2.72
CA ALA A 105 -5.51 8.32 -2.77
C ALA A 105 -5.72 7.62 -4.08
N GLU A 106 -4.70 6.92 -4.52
CA GLU A 106 -4.77 6.15 -5.74
C GLU A 106 -4.10 4.81 -5.52
N LEU A 107 -4.71 3.77 -6.03
CA LEU A 107 -4.15 2.44 -5.99
C LEU A 107 -4.03 2.00 -7.44
N ARG A 108 -2.82 1.70 -7.87
CA ARG A 108 -2.59 1.37 -9.26
C ARG A 108 -1.76 0.09 -9.34
N ASP A 109 -2.28 -0.87 -10.06
CA ASP A 109 -1.52 -2.10 -10.30
C ASP A 109 -0.39 -1.81 -11.28
N LEU A 110 0.79 -2.30 -10.94
CA LEU A 110 1.98 -2.07 -11.72
C LEU A 110 2.31 -3.35 -12.47
N GLY A 111 1.95 -3.41 -13.69
CA GLY A 111 2.21 -4.58 -14.47
C GLY A 111 1.09 -5.57 -14.31
N GLY A 112 1.28 -6.69 -14.88
CA GLY A 112 0.24 -7.68 -14.91
C GLY A 112 0.17 -8.48 -13.66
N VAL A 113 -0.87 -9.27 -13.58
CA VAL A 113 -1.03 -10.24 -12.54
C VAL A 113 -0.31 -11.49 -12.99
N TRP A 114 0.46 -12.10 -12.13
CA TRP A 114 1.04 -13.37 -12.47
C TRP A 114 0.80 -14.35 -11.36
N SER A 115 0.64 -15.57 -11.76
CA SER A 115 0.48 -16.65 -10.82
C SER A 115 1.61 -17.60 -11.02
N THR A 116 1.69 -18.57 -10.16
CA THR A 116 2.71 -19.57 -10.26
C THR A 116 2.59 -20.28 -11.58
N GLY A 117 3.66 -20.38 -12.28
CA GLY A 117 3.69 -21.07 -13.54
C GLY A 117 3.26 -20.27 -14.72
N SER A 118 2.79 -19.07 -14.53
CA SER A 118 2.38 -18.29 -15.64
C SER A 118 3.49 -17.36 -16.04
N LYS A 119 3.64 -17.10 -17.35
CA LYS A 119 4.55 -16.21 -17.77
C LYS A 119 3.97 -14.99 -18.13
N PRO A 120 4.49 -14.07 -17.80
CA PRO A 120 3.93 -12.85 -18.09
C PRO A 120 4.01 -12.48 -19.44
N ASP A 121 4.42 -12.67 -20.09
CA ASP A 121 4.34 -12.22 -21.32
C ASP A 121 3.90 -11.00 -21.61
N HIS A 122 4.00 -10.70 -21.84
CA HIS A 122 3.79 -9.69 -22.13
C HIS A 122 3.10 -8.82 -22.08
N ALA A 123 3.19 -8.95 -22.01
CA ALA A 123 2.49 -8.27 -22.01
C ALA A 123 2.26 -7.27 -21.65
N ASP A 124 2.65 -7.28 -21.53
CA ASP A 124 2.45 -6.49 -21.15
C ASP A 124 2.46 -5.57 -21.44
N GLU A 125 2.74 -5.70 -21.96
CA GLU A 125 2.85 -5.04 -22.21
C GLU A 125 2.33 -4.17 -22.29
N THR A 126 2.27 -4.07 -22.36
CA THR A 126 1.81 -3.18 -22.37
C THR A 126 1.70 -2.56 -22.01
#